data_7128cc9628826a8b74135458cfb7b65a
#
_entry.id   7128cc9628826a8b74135458cfb7b65a
#
_cell.length_a   1.000
_cell.length_b   1.000
_cell.length_c   1.000
_cell.angle_alpha   90.00
_cell.angle_beta   90.00
_cell.angle_gamma   90.00
#
_symmetry.space_group_name_H-M   'P 1'
#
loop_
_entity.id
_entity.type
_entity.pdbx_description
1 polymer ?
#
loop_
_entity_poly.entity_id
_entity_poly.type
_entity_poly.pdbx_seq_one_letter_code
_entity_poly.pdbx_strand_id
1 'polypeptide(L)'
;MSGAIAPTSPATQRAVAFVSARKPAAGELGVSLAEHVGDPDAFAAALRHGLEGLADPEHQDGVRYVAPGIGAIHGVRRPLLAAVARGFRQQTRGERAAPLLFIADRLFREPHLEARWFAFGLLERTLIADPERTWQLLRRAAREAGDWVTVDDLAHPYAVGIAAERYRWAELEQLVYSPSRWERRLIGSTIATMTHGDRRTGQAPDLVPTALELLEQLMGDAEPDVQKALSWAYRSLAQRDQVATTAALRRQAELAAEQGDGNRAWVVRDSLSKLAPGDAAELRTRLAGIRKRSGAPSTSPAATTAARFGELPDPAGHPEPPLT
;
A
#
# COMPACT_ATOMS: atom_id res chain seq x y z
N MET A 1 4.71 18.42 -33.65
CA MET A 1 3.66 19.28 -33.06
C MET A 1 3.95 19.37 -31.57
N SER A 2 4.45 20.52 -31.11
CA SER A 2 4.76 20.77 -29.69
C SER A 2 3.45 20.94 -28.95
N GLY A 3 3.06 19.94 -28.13
CA GLY A 3 1.90 20.04 -27.26
C GLY A 3 2.18 21.08 -26.18
N ALA A 4 1.45 22.18 -26.19
CA ALA A 4 1.49 23.18 -25.13
C ALA A 4 1.13 22.50 -23.79
N ILE A 5 2.07 22.52 -22.84
CA ILE A 5 1.82 22.07 -21.46
C ILE A 5 0.75 23.00 -20.88
N ALA A 6 -0.37 22.42 -20.47
CA ALA A 6 -1.45 23.18 -19.84
C ALA A 6 -0.92 23.98 -18.63
N PRO A 7 -1.36 25.23 -18.43
CA PRO A 7 -0.87 26.07 -17.35
C PRO A 7 -1.15 25.41 -15.99
N THR A 8 -0.14 25.35 -15.15
CA THR A 8 -0.21 24.78 -13.79
C THR A 8 -1.25 25.53 -12.96
N SER A 9 -2.15 24.83 -12.29
CA SER A 9 -3.19 25.47 -11.48
C SER A 9 -2.61 26.35 -10.34
N PRO A 10 -3.31 27.40 -9.88
CA PRO A 10 -2.85 28.22 -8.76
C PRO A 10 -2.56 27.43 -7.50
N ALA A 11 -3.34 26.40 -7.20
CA ALA A 11 -3.11 25.49 -6.07
C ALA A 11 -1.80 24.72 -6.22
N THR A 12 -1.51 24.20 -7.41
CA THR A 12 -0.24 23.54 -7.70
C THR A 12 0.95 24.48 -7.57
N GLN A 13 0.81 25.72 -8.02
CA GLN A 13 1.86 26.74 -7.89
C GLN A 13 2.17 27.06 -6.43
N ARG A 14 1.13 27.23 -5.57
CA ARG A 14 1.31 27.42 -4.11
C ARG A 14 2.00 26.22 -3.49
N ALA A 15 1.59 25.01 -3.83
CA ALA A 15 2.21 23.77 -3.34
C ALA A 15 3.69 23.68 -3.68
N VAL A 16 4.06 24.00 -4.93
CA VAL A 16 5.46 24.01 -5.39
C VAL A 16 6.27 25.06 -4.65
N ALA A 17 5.74 26.28 -4.50
CA ALA A 17 6.40 27.35 -3.76
C ALA A 17 6.61 26.99 -2.29
N PHE A 18 5.59 26.41 -1.63
CA PHE A 18 5.67 25.94 -0.25
C PHE A 18 6.78 24.91 -0.06
N VAL A 19 6.82 23.89 -0.95
CA VAL A 19 7.84 22.83 -0.90
C VAL A 19 9.24 23.41 -1.15
N SER A 20 9.39 24.28 -2.16
CA SER A 20 10.68 24.85 -2.51
C SER A 20 11.29 25.67 -1.37
N ALA A 21 10.48 26.47 -0.68
CA ALA A 21 10.91 27.29 0.44
C ALA A 21 11.36 26.46 1.67
N ARG A 22 10.77 25.28 1.90
CA ARG A 22 11.02 24.44 3.09
C ARG A 22 11.96 23.26 2.85
N LYS A 23 12.31 22.98 1.61
CA LYS A 23 13.14 21.83 1.26
C LYS A 23 14.54 21.84 1.90
N PRO A 24 15.25 22.98 2.03
CA PRO A 24 16.51 23.04 2.77
C PRO A 24 16.34 22.62 4.24
N ALA A 25 15.40 23.23 4.96
CA ALA A 25 15.13 22.91 6.36
C ALA A 25 14.72 21.43 6.57
N ALA A 26 13.97 20.87 5.64
CA ALA A 26 13.65 19.43 5.65
C ALA A 26 14.91 18.56 5.49
N GLY A 27 15.86 18.96 4.65
CA GLY A 27 17.14 18.29 4.52
C GLY A 27 17.99 18.37 5.80
N GLU A 28 18.05 19.53 6.43
CA GLU A 28 18.75 19.79 7.69
C GLU A 28 18.15 18.97 8.85
N LEU A 29 16.82 18.91 8.95
CA LEU A 29 16.14 18.00 9.90
C LEU A 29 16.62 16.55 9.70
N GLY A 30 16.68 16.07 8.46
CA GLY A 30 17.19 14.74 8.18
C GLY A 30 18.63 14.51 8.64
N VAL A 31 19.48 15.53 8.52
CA VAL A 31 20.88 15.48 9.01
C VAL A 31 20.90 15.43 10.53
N SER A 32 20.17 16.28 11.23
CA SER A 32 20.15 16.33 12.70
C SER A 32 19.58 15.04 13.34
N LEU A 33 18.61 14.39 12.69
CA LEU A 33 18.08 13.12 13.18
C LEU A 33 19.14 12.00 13.29
N ALA A 34 20.22 12.09 12.54
CA ALA A 34 21.31 11.11 12.64
C ALA A 34 22.02 11.10 13.99
N GLU A 35 21.97 12.21 14.72
CA GLU A 35 22.54 12.33 16.07
C GLU A 35 21.77 11.47 17.11
N HIS A 36 20.53 11.10 16.79
CA HIS A 36 19.65 10.32 17.66
C HIS A 36 19.53 8.83 17.27
N VAL A 37 20.40 8.32 16.41
CA VAL A 37 20.32 6.90 15.94
C VAL A 37 20.41 5.90 17.09
N GLY A 38 21.15 6.21 18.15
CA GLY A 38 21.29 5.38 19.35
C GLY A 38 20.15 5.48 20.36
N ASP A 39 19.22 6.41 20.18
CA ASP A 39 18.09 6.67 21.08
C ASP A 39 16.78 6.80 20.29
N PRO A 40 16.00 5.72 20.14
CA PRO A 40 14.75 5.73 19.39
C PRO A 40 13.68 6.68 19.93
N ASP A 41 13.66 6.96 21.24
CA ASP A 41 12.69 7.89 21.84
C ASP A 41 13.05 9.35 21.51
N ALA A 42 14.33 9.70 21.66
CA ALA A 42 14.84 11.02 21.25
C ALA A 42 14.66 11.23 19.74
N PHE A 43 14.90 10.19 18.91
CA PHE A 43 14.65 10.22 17.48
C PHE A 43 13.18 10.53 17.16
N ALA A 44 12.25 9.79 17.77
CA ALA A 44 10.81 9.99 17.55
C ALA A 44 10.35 11.37 17.95
N ALA A 45 10.84 11.90 19.09
CA ALA A 45 10.54 13.24 19.55
C ALA A 45 11.07 14.32 18.60
N ALA A 46 12.34 14.20 18.16
CA ALA A 46 12.96 15.12 17.22
C ALA A 46 12.27 15.10 15.85
N LEU A 47 11.93 13.92 15.33
CA LEU A 47 11.18 13.77 14.08
C LEU A 47 9.81 14.45 14.18
N ARG A 48 9.02 14.17 15.22
CA ARG A 48 7.71 14.79 15.44
C ARG A 48 7.79 16.31 15.46
N HIS A 49 8.67 16.86 16.28
CA HIS A 49 8.86 18.32 16.38
C HIS A 49 9.29 18.95 15.04
N GLY A 50 10.22 18.31 14.33
CA GLY A 50 10.67 18.79 13.03
C GLY A 50 9.56 18.75 11.97
N LEU A 51 8.71 17.71 11.98
CA LEU A 51 7.57 17.58 11.05
C LEU A 51 6.48 18.62 11.33
N GLU A 52 6.26 19.02 12.59
CA GLU A 52 5.35 20.12 12.94
C GLU A 52 5.77 21.42 12.24
N GLY A 53 7.08 21.72 12.19
CA GLY A 53 7.62 22.89 11.48
C GLY A 53 7.51 22.82 9.95
N LEU A 54 7.29 21.64 9.39
CA LEU A 54 7.13 21.40 7.94
C LEU A 54 5.68 21.23 7.50
N ALA A 55 4.73 21.29 8.43
CA ALA A 55 3.31 21.09 8.18
C ALA A 55 2.73 22.14 7.22
N ASP A 56 1.82 21.69 6.35
CA ASP A 56 1.04 22.53 5.44
C ASP A 56 -0.46 22.30 5.72
N PRO A 57 -1.15 23.28 6.34
CA PRO A 57 -2.57 23.13 6.67
C PRO A 57 -3.45 22.86 5.44
N GLU A 58 -3.19 23.52 4.30
CA GLU A 58 -3.97 23.29 3.06
C GLU A 58 -3.81 21.83 2.57
N HIS A 59 -2.61 21.28 2.72
CA HIS A 59 -2.37 19.86 2.39
C HIS A 59 -3.03 18.92 3.39
N GLN A 60 -2.97 19.24 4.67
CA GLN A 60 -3.60 18.45 5.74
C GLN A 60 -5.11 18.30 5.51
N ASP A 61 -5.78 19.41 5.22
CA ASP A 61 -7.23 19.41 4.94
C ASP A 61 -7.56 18.60 3.66
N GLY A 62 -6.74 18.75 2.61
CA GLY A 62 -6.87 17.97 1.38
C GLY A 62 -6.73 16.47 1.61
N VAL A 63 -5.77 16.04 2.42
CA VAL A 63 -5.58 14.62 2.75
C VAL A 63 -6.75 14.07 3.56
N ARG A 64 -7.23 14.80 4.57
CA ARG A 64 -8.40 14.40 5.36
C ARG A 64 -9.68 14.29 4.51
N TYR A 65 -9.84 15.16 3.52
CA TYR A 65 -10.96 15.08 2.59
C TYR A 65 -10.91 13.81 1.72
N VAL A 66 -9.73 13.44 1.23
CA VAL A 66 -9.55 12.27 0.35
C VAL A 66 -9.56 10.96 1.13
N ALA A 67 -9.04 10.97 2.35
CA ALA A 67 -8.92 9.79 3.20
C ALA A 67 -9.53 10.05 4.59
N PRO A 68 -10.86 10.17 4.68
CA PRO A 68 -11.53 10.30 5.97
C PRO A 68 -11.22 9.06 6.83
N GLY A 69 -10.79 9.26 8.06
CA GLY A 69 -10.42 8.16 8.97
C GLY A 69 -8.94 7.76 8.94
N ILE A 70 -8.09 8.51 8.23
CA ILE A 70 -6.63 8.27 8.18
C ILE A 70 -5.91 8.43 9.54
N GLY A 71 -6.58 8.95 10.56
CA GLY A 71 -6.00 9.22 11.86
C GLY A 71 -5.24 10.56 11.92
N ALA A 72 -4.26 10.66 12.80
CA ALA A 72 -3.47 11.86 12.97
C ALA A 72 -2.45 12.04 11.82
N ILE A 73 -2.35 13.27 11.32
CA ILE A 73 -1.37 13.67 10.31
C ILE A 73 -0.83 15.06 10.64
N HIS A 74 0.44 15.30 10.36
CA HIS A 74 1.02 16.65 10.40
C HIS A 74 0.64 17.48 9.17
N GLY A 75 0.42 16.81 8.03
CA GLY A 75 0.19 17.45 6.74
C GLY A 75 1.49 17.81 6.02
N VAL A 76 2.54 17.05 6.23
CA VAL A 76 3.82 17.26 5.55
C VAL A 76 3.75 16.73 4.12
N ARG A 77 4.04 17.59 3.15
CA ARG A 77 4.05 17.21 1.74
C ARG A 77 5.14 16.17 1.44
N ARG A 78 4.80 15.13 0.69
CA ARG A 78 5.72 14.03 0.33
C ARG A 78 7.13 14.45 -0.11
N PRO A 79 7.35 15.50 -0.94
CA PRO A 79 8.69 15.92 -1.31
C PRO A 79 9.54 16.44 -0.14
N LEU A 80 8.92 16.99 0.91
CA LEU A 80 9.61 17.41 2.13
C LEU A 80 10.00 16.20 2.96
N LEU A 81 9.09 15.26 3.17
CA LEU A 81 9.40 14.01 3.87
C LEU A 81 10.52 13.22 3.16
N ALA A 82 10.50 13.20 1.83
CA ALA A 82 11.57 12.62 1.03
C ALA A 82 12.92 13.36 1.20
N ALA A 83 12.90 14.67 1.45
CA ALA A 83 14.11 15.44 1.74
C ALA A 83 14.66 15.09 3.13
N VAL A 84 13.81 14.99 4.16
CA VAL A 84 14.18 14.50 5.51
C VAL A 84 14.83 13.11 5.41
N ALA A 85 14.17 12.15 4.76
CA ALA A 85 14.67 10.80 4.61
C ALA A 85 16.00 10.73 3.85
N ARG A 86 16.19 11.63 2.87
CA ARG A 86 17.45 11.72 2.12
C ARG A 86 18.59 12.25 2.99
N GLY A 87 18.38 13.34 3.73
CA GLY A 87 19.35 13.91 4.66
C GLY A 87 19.80 12.86 5.68
N PHE A 88 18.86 12.21 6.32
CA PHE A 88 19.11 11.12 7.26
C PHE A 88 19.92 9.96 6.63
N ARG A 89 19.51 9.51 5.44
CA ARG A 89 20.18 8.40 4.74
C ARG A 89 21.64 8.74 4.39
N GLN A 90 21.92 9.98 4.02
CA GLN A 90 23.28 10.42 3.70
C GLN A 90 24.21 10.33 4.91
N GLN A 91 23.75 10.72 6.09
CA GLN A 91 24.53 10.71 7.33
C GLN A 91 24.69 9.28 7.88
N THR A 92 23.68 8.42 7.66
CA THR A 92 23.65 7.07 8.23
C THR A 92 23.97 5.97 7.22
N ARG A 93 24.77 6.25 6.18
CA ARG A 93 25.11 5.25 5.14
C ARG A 93 25.77 3.99 5.66
N GLY A 94 26.65 4.13 6.66
CA GLY A 94 27.38 3.03 7.29
C GLY A 94 26.70 2.43 8.51
N GLU A 95 25.49 2.88 8.84
CA GLU A 95 24.80 2.44 10.05
C GLU A 95 24.32 0.99 9.92
N ARG A 96 24.38 0.25 11.02
CA ARG A 96 23.91 -1.13 11.12
C ARG A 96 22.38 -1.18 11.06
N ALA A 97 21.84 -2.35 10.68
CA ALA A 97 20.38 -2.53 10.61
C ALA A 97 19.70 -2.38 11.98
N ALA A 98 20.30 -2.89 13.05
CA ALA A 98 19.65 -2.95 14.36
C ALA A 98 19.20 -1.61 14.92
N PRO A 99 19.99 -0.52 14.97
CA PRO A 99 19.50 0.79 15.40
C PRO A 99 18.33 1.29 14.55
N LEU A 100 18.38 1.10 13.23
CA LEU A 100 17.34 1.52 12.32
C LEU A 100 16.03 0.74 12.54
N LEU A 101 16.12 -0.55 12.88
CA LEU A 101 14.96 -1.39 13.22
C LEU A 101 14.33 -0.93 14.55
N PHE A 102 15.12 -0.58 15.57
CA PHE A 102 14.60 -0.04 16.82
C PHE A 102 13.89 1.32 16.61
N ILE A 103 14.45 2.18 15.76
CA ILE A 103 13.79 3.43 15.37
C ILE A 103 12.46 3.13 14.67
N ALA A 104 12.44 2.24 13.68
CA ALA A 104 11.22 1.88 12.95
C ALA A 104 10.15 1.31 13.88
N ASP A 105 10.52 0.40 14.80
CA ASP A 105 9.62 -0.14 15.82
C ASP A 105 9.03 0.96 16.72
N ARG A 106 9.87 1.91 17.13
CA ARG A 106 9.42 3.04 17.94
C ARG A 106 8.46 3.96 17.19
N LEU A 107 8.74 4.23 15.91
CA LEU A 107 7.91 5.10 15.08
C LEU A 107 6.53 4.53 14.79
N PHE A 108 6.34 3.21 14.80
CA PHE A 108 5.00 2.59 14.70
C PHE A 108 4.08 2.92 15.88
N ARG A 109 4.62 3.37 17.00
CA ARG A 109 3.83 3.82 18.16
C ARG A 109 3.44 5.29 18.08
N GLU A 110 3.99 6.03 17.10
CA GLU A 110 3.58 7.41 16.87
C GLU A 110 2.19 7.47 16.19
N PRO A 111 1.33 8.39 16.62
CA PRO A 111 -0.02 8.48 16.08
C PRO A 111 -0.06 9.02 14.64
N HIS A 112 0.96 9.77 14.24
CA HIS A 112 0.98 10.46 12.95
C HIS A 112 1.43 9.59 11.80
N LEU A 113 0.75 9.69 10.69
CA LEU A 113 1.00 8.90 9.49
C LEU A 113 2.42 9.07 8.95
N GLU A 114 2.95 10.29 8.99
CA GLU A 114 4.29 10.60 8.48
C GLU A 114 5.41 9.85 9.22
N ALA A 115 5.22 9.56 10.51
CA ALA A 115 6.15 8.73 11.27
C ALA A 115 6.14 7.28 10.74
N ARG A 116 4.97 6.71 10.43
CA ARG A 116 4.86 5.38 9.81
C ARG A 116 5.51 5.35 8.43
N TRP A 117 5.31 6.38 7.62
CA TRP A 117 5.97 6.49 6.31
C TRP A 117 7.49 6.52 6.43
N PHE A 118 8.00 7.25 7.42
CA PHE A 118 9.43 7.27 7.67
C PHE A 118 9.94 5.89 8.09
N ALA A 119 9.20 5.18 8.96
CA ALA A 119 9.51 3.81 9.37
C ALA A 119 9.56 2.85 8.18
N PHE A 120 8.60 2.91 7.24
CA PHE A 120 8.61 2.06 6.04
C PHE A 120 9.87 2.28 5.19
N GLY A 121 10.33 3.53 5.05
CA GLY A 121 11.58 3.85 4.37
C GLY A 121 12.83 3.30 5.08
N LEU A 122 12.80 3.18 6.42
CA LEU A 122 13.85 2.51 7.18
C LEU A 122 13.82 1.00 6.97
N LEU A 123 12.63 0.39 7.01
CA LEU A 123 12.46 -1.05 6.80
C LEU A 123 12.87 -1.47 5.38
N GLU A 124 12.52 -0.69 4.35
CA GLU A 124 12.99 -0.95 2.99
C GLU A 124 14.53 -0.98 2.91
N ARG A 125 15.18 -0.09 3.65
CA ARG A 125 16.65 -0.03 3.71
C ARG A 125 17.28 -1.22 4.44
N THR A 126 16.63 -1.75 5.49
CA THR A 126 17.17 -2.83 6.32
C THR A 126 16.91 -4.23 5.76
N LEU A 127 16.02 -4.37 4.77
CA LEU A 127 15.67 -5.65 4.15
C LEU A 127 16.85 -6.47 3.64
N ILE A 128 17.91 -5.81 3.14
CA ILE A 128 19.11 -6.52 2.64
C ILE A 128 20.03 -6.96 3.78
N ALA A 129 20.16 -6.14 4.82
CA ALA A 129 21.12 -6.37 5.89
C ALA A 129 20.58 -7.26 7.02
N ASP A 130 19.29 -7.22 7.28
CA ASP A 130 18.60 -8.03 8.29
C ASP A 130 17.16 -8.35 7.82
N PRO A 131 17.02 -9.24 6.83
CA PRO A 131 15.72 -9.51 6.20
C PRO A 131 14.69 -10.06 7.18
N GLU A 132 15.08 -10.96 8.09
CA GLU A 132 14.12 -11.64 8.97
C GLU A 132 13.50 -10.70 9.99
N ARG A 133 14.30 -9.91 10.71
CA ARG A 133 13.75 -8.94 11.67
C ARG A 133 12.97 -7.84 10.99
N THR A 134 13.44 -7.38 9.83
CA THR A 134 12.73 -6.40 9.02
C THR A 134 11.36 -6.95 8.61
N TRP A 135 11.30 -8.19 8.15
CA TRP A 135 10.05 -8.82 7.73
C TRP A 135 9.06 -9.00 8.89
N GLN A 136 9.55 -9.35 10.07
CA GLN A 136 8.70 -9.43 11.27
C GLN A 136 8.02 -8.09 11.58
N LEU A 137 8.73 -6.97 11.45
CA LEU A 137 8.15 -5.63 11.64
C LEU A 137 7.16 -5.28 10.52
N LEU A 138 7.44 -5.65 9.27
CA LEU A 138 6.51 -5.46 8.16
C LEU A 138 5.21 -6.24 8.37
N ARG A 139 5.29 -7.50 8.80
CA ARG A 139 4.10 -8.31 9.14
C ARG A 139 3.28 -7.71 10.28
N ARG A 140 3.95 -7.17 11.29
CA ARG A 140 3.26 -6.46 12.38
C ARG A 140 2.55 -5.22 11.84
N ALA A 141 3.23 -4.40 11.02
CA ALA A 141 2.64 -3.22 10.41
C ALA A 141 1.42 -3.57 9.54
N ALA A 142 1.43 -4.70 8.83
CA ALA A 142 0.29 -5.18 8.04
C ALA A 142 -0.93 -5.49 8.93
N ARG A 143 -0.72 -6.17 10.05
CA ARG A 143 -1.81 -6.49 11.02
C ARG A 143 -2.38 -5.25 11.69
N GLU A 144 -1.55 -4.25 11.97
CA GLU A 144 -1.93 -3.01 12.65
C GLU A 144 -2.47 -1.93 11.70
N ALA A 145 -2.36 -2.14 10.38
CA ALA A 145 -2.84 -1.18 9.39
C ALA A 145 -4.36 -1.00 9.49
N GLY A 146 -4.81 0.27 9.57
CA GLY A 146 -6.21 0.64 9.73
C GLY A 146 -6.75 1.55 8.62
N ASP A 147 -5.94 1.87 7.60
CA ASP A 147 -6.31 2.76 6.50
C ASP A 147 -5.59 2.40 5.20
N TRP A 148 -6.20 2.81 4.07
CA TRP A 148 -5.68 2.47 2.75
C TRP A 148 -4.36 3.16 2.40
N VAL A 149 -4.10 4.35 2.96
CA VAL A 149 -2.86 5.09 2.69
C VAL A 149 -1.67 4.39 3.32
N THR A 150 -1.83 3.95 4.58
CA THR A 150 -0.83 3.13 5.28
C THR A 150 -0.54 1.83 4.52
N VAL A 151 -1.59 1.13 4.06
CA VAL A 151 -1.45 -0.14 3.33
C VAL A 151 -0.72 0.04 2.00
N ASP A 152 -1.06 1.08 1.23
CA ASP A 152 -0.44 1.32 -0.07
C ASP A 152 1.04 1.73 0.05
N ASP A 153 1.41 2.43 1.12
CA ASP A 153 2.82 2.73 1.41
C ASP A 153 3.59 1.50 1.91
N LEU A 154 2.96 0.68 2.76
CA LEU A 154 3.53 -0.59 3.23
C LEU A 154 3.78 -1.58 2.07
N ALA A 155 3.01 -1.49 1.00
CA ALA A 155 3.18 -2.32 -0.19
C ALA A 155 4.57 -2.16 -0.85
N HIS A 156 5.24 -1.00 -0.69
CA HIS A 156 6.58 -0.78 -1.23
C HIS A 156 7.64 -1.68 -0.60
N PRO A 157 7.88 -1.66 0.73
CA PRO A 157 8.83 -2.56 1.36
C PRO A 157 8.42 -4.04 1.23
N TYR A 158 7.12 -4.38 1.19
CA TYR A 158 6.66 -5.73 0.88
C TYR A 158 7.12 -6.18 -0.51
N ALA A 159 6.91 -5.33 -1.53
CA ALA A 159 7.33 -5.62 -2.89
C ALA A 159 8.86 -5.81 -3.00
N VAL A 160 9.65 -4.97 -2.31
CA VAL A 160 11.12 -5.09 -2.27
C VAL A 160 11.55 -6.40 -1.59
N GLY A 161 10.93 -6.75 -0.45
CA GLY A 161 11.24 -7.98 0.28
C GLY A 161 10.92 -9.25 -0.52
N ILE A 162 9.77 -9.30 -1.19
CA ILE A 162 9.38 -10.43 -2.04
C ILE A 162 10.29 -10.54 -3.28
N ALA A 163 10.68 -9.41 -3.87
CA ALA A 163 11.61 -9.40 -4.99
C ALA A 163 13.01 -9.91 -4.60
N ALA A 164 13.46 -9.59 -3.39
CA ALA A 164 14.73 -10.05 -2.85
C ALA A 164 14.71 -11.54 -2.48
N GLU A 165 13.62 -12.02 -1.90
CA GLU A 165 13.46 -13.38 -1.38
C GLU A 165 12.12 -13.95 -1.84
N ARG A 166 12.13 -14.64 -2.99
CA ARG A 166 10.92 -15.12 -3.68
C ARG A 166 10.02 -16.02 -2.82
N TYR A 167 10.56 -16.75 -1.87
CA TYR A 167 9.77 -17.59 -0.96
C TYR A 167 8.76 -16.79 -0.11
N ARG A 168 9.00 -15.48 0.07
CA ARG A 168 8.07 -14.58 0.78
C ARG A 168 6.76 -14.34 0.04
N TRP A 169 6.67 -14.77 -1.21
CA TRP A 169 5.40 -14.82 -1.92
C TRP A 169 4.35 -15.65 -1.17
N ALA A 170 4.76 -16.78 -0.60
CA ALA A 170 3.87 -17.63 0.21
C ALA A 170 3.28 -16.88 1.43
N GLU A 171 4.01 -15.92 1.97
CA GLU A 171 3.47 -15.08 3.06
C GLU A 171 2.42 -14.09 2.57
N LEU A 172 2.54 -13.60 1.33
CA LEU A 172 1.51 -12.79 0.70
C LEU A 172 0.25 -13.62 0.41
N GLU A 173 0.42 -14.87 -0.04
CA GLU A 173 -0.68 -15.81 -0.26
C GLU A 173 -1.52 -16.07 0.99
N GLN A 174 -0.88 -16.14 2.17
CA GLN A 174 -1.60 -16.33 3.43
C GLN A 174 -2.59 -15.20 3.74
N LEU A 175 -2.31 -13.97 3.30
CA LEU A 175 -3.17 -12.81 3.55
C LEU A 175 -4.51 -12.91 2.80
N VAL A 176 -4.64 -13.79 1.82
CA VAL A 176 -5.89 -14.04 1.07
C VAL A 176 -7.03 -14.42 2.01
N TYR A 177 -6.72 -15.20 3.05
CA TYR A 177 -7.69 -15.71 4.02
C TYR A 177 -7.84 -14.82 5.27
N SER A 178 -7.15 -13.69 5.31
CA SER A 178 -7.22 -12.79 6.46
C SER A 178 -8.64 -12.23 6.65
N PRO A 179 -9.16 -12.16 7.88
CA PRO A 179 -10.40 -11.44 8.18
C PRO A 179 -10.24 -9.92 7.96
N SER A 180 -9.01 -9.39 8.07
CA SER A 180 -8.73 -7.97 7.87
C SER A 180 -8.79 -7.59 6.39
N ARG A 181 -9.69 -6.68 6.03
CA ARG A 181 -9.74 -6.09 4.69
C ARG A 181 -8.42 -5.40 4.31
N TRP A 182 -7.68 -4.91 5.28
CA TRP A 182 -6.42 -4.19 5.06
C TRP A 182 -5.30 -5.14 4.65
N GLU A 183 -5.21 -6.31 5.27
CA GLU A 183 -4.26 -7.35 4.85
C GLU A 183 -4.63 -7.90 3.46
N ARG A 184 -5.92 -8.12 3.16
CA ARG A 184 -6.35 -8.51 1.81
C ARG A 184 -6.10 -7.40 0.78
N ARG A 185 -6.29 -6.10 1.16
CA ARG A 185 -5.90 -4.97 0.31
C ARG A 185 -4.42 -4.97 0.00
N LEU A 186 -3.56 -5.29 0.96
CA LEU A 186 -2.11 -5.30 0.81
C LEU A 186 -1.65 -6.20 -0.34
N ILE A 187 -2.37 -7.29 -0.62
CA ILE A 187 -2.05 -8.18 -1.75
C ILE A 187 -2.10 -7.40 -3.07
N GLY A 188 -3.23 -6.78 -3.36
CA GLY A 188 -3.41 -6.01 -4.60
C GLY A 188 -2.43 -4.83 -4.69
N SER A 189 -2.24 -4.10 -3.61
CA SER A 189 -1.30 -2.97 -3.53
C SER A 189 0.15 -3.40 -3.74
N THR A 190 0.56 -4.54 -3.17
CA THR A 190 1.90 -5.10 -3.35
C THR A 190 2.15 -5.53 -4.80
N ILE A 191 1.21 -6.25 -5.41
CA ILE A 191 1.29 -6.66 -6.83
C ILE A 191 1.39 -5.43 -7.73
N ALA A 192 0.55 -4.43 -7.51
CA ALA A 192 0.60 -3.18 -8.28
C ALA A 192 1.96 -2.49 -8.17
N THR A 193 2.53 -2.45 -6.97
CA THR A 193 3.83 -1.83 -6.68
C THR A 193 4.99 -2.61 -7.29
N MET A 194 4.99 -3.94 -7.23
CA MET A 194 6.01 -4.81 -7.84
C MET A 194 6.16 -4.56 -9.33
N THR A 195 5.06 -4.35 -10.04
CA THR A 195 5.09 -4.08 -11.49
C THR A 195 5.84 -2.78 -11.83
N HIS A 196 5.84 -1.79 -10.94
CA HIS A 196 6.58 -0.54 -11.11
C HIS A 196 8.07 -0.70 -10.82
N GLY A 197 8.44 -1.50 -9.82
CA GLY A 197 9.83 -1.79 -9.44
C GLY A 197 10.64 -2.43 -10.57
N ASP A 198 10.06 -3.40 -11.24
CA ASP A 198 10.67 -4.14 -12.33
C ASP A 198 11.14 -3.28 -13.51
N ARG A 199 10.47 -2.15 -13.76
CA ARG A 199 10.89 -1.20 -14.82
C ARG A 199 12.26 -0.58 -14.56
N ARG A 200 12.69 -0.52 -13.29
CA ARG A 200 14.00 0.05 -12.91
C ARG A 200 15.14 -0.96 -13.04
N THR A 201 14.85 -2.22 -12.77
CA THR A 201 15.88 -3.28 -12.71
C THR A 201 16.04 -4.03 -14.01
N GLY A 202 15.08 -3.92 -14.94
CA GLY A 202 15.07 -4.69 -16.19
C GLY A 202 14.88 -6.19 -16.00
N GLN A 203 14.83 -6.66 -14.75
CA GLN A 203 14.59 -8.04 -14.36
C GLN A 203 13.14 -8.17 -13.92
N ALA A 204 12.26 -8.57 -14.83
CA ALA A 204 10.95 -9.06 -14.44
C ALA A 204 11.07 -10.57 -14.19
N PRO A 205 10.86 -11.04 -12.95
CA PRO A 205 10.41 -12.41 -12.78
C PRO A 205 9.12 -12.57 -13.59
N ASP A 206 8.79 -13.78 -13.99
CA ASP A 206 7.48 -14.08 -14.57
C ASP A 206 6.41 -13.98 -13.47
N LEU A 207 6.13 -12.71 -13.11
CA LEU A 207 5.23 -12.34 -12.03
C LEU A 207 3.77 -12.41 -12.46
N VAL A 208 3.49 -12.19 -13.76
CA VAL A 208 2.12 -11.96 -14.22
C VAL A 208 1.22 -13.16 -13.99
N PRO A 209 1.59 -14.42 -14.38
CA PRO A 209 0.75 -15.58 -14.13
C PRO A 209 0.42 -15.78 -12.65
N THR A 210 1.46 -15.84 -11.81
CA THR A 210 1.30 -16.06 -10.36
C THR A 210 0.50 -14.93 -9.68
N ALA A 211 0.70 -13.69 -10.12
CA ALA A 211 -0.07 -12.55 -9.61
C ALA A 211 -1.54 -12.63 -10.03
N LEU A 212 -1.85 -13.02 -11.27
CA LEU A 212 -3.23 -13.19 -11.73
C LEU A 212 -3.93 -14.30 -10.95
N GLU A 213 -3.26 -15.44 -10.72
CA GLU A 213 -3.79 -16.54 -9.90
C GLU A 213 -4.13 -16.07 -8.47
N LEU A 214 -3.24 -15.29 -7.84
CA LEU A 214 -3.46 -14.79 -6.50
C LEU A 214 -4.63 -13.78 -6.45
N LEU A 215 -4.71 -12.86 -7.41
CA LEU A 215 -5.82 -11.91 -7.50
C LEU A 215 -7.17 -12.61 -7.72
N GLU A 216 -7.21 -13.70 -8.48
CA GLU A 216 -8.44 -14.50 -8.72
C GLU A 216 -9.05 -15.02 -7.40
N GLN A 217 -8.24 -15.31 -6.39
CA GLN A 217 -8.72 -15.75 -5.07
C GLN A 217 -9.56 -14.68 -4.35
N LEU A 218 -9.30 -13.41 -4.65
CA LEU A 218 -9.99 -12.27 -4.03
C LEU A 218 -11.07 -11.65 -4.93
N MET A 219 -11.21 -12.11 -6.18
CA MET A 219 -12.24 -11.57 -7.08
C MET A 219 -13.63 -11.92 -6.56
N GLY A 220 -14.45 -10.88 -6.37
CA GLY A 220 -15.77 -11.00 -5.72
C GLY A 220 -15.75 -10.61 -4.23
N ASP A 221 -14.61 -10.14 -3.69
CA ASP A 221 -14.57 -9.58 -2.33
C ASP A 221 -15.53 -8.39 -2.21
N ALA A 222 -16.31 -8.36 -1.12
CA ALA A 222 -17.32 -7.32 -0.90
C ALA A 222 -16.73 -5.99 -0.43
N GLU A 223 -15.52 -6.00 0.14
CA GLU A 223 -14.88 -4.83 0.73
C GLU A 223 -14.40 -3.85 -0.35
N PRO A 224 -14.90 -2.59 -0.36
CA PRO A 224 -14.52 -1.59 -1.36
C PRO A 224 -13.02 -1.32 -1.42
N ASP A 225 -12.34 -1.38 -0.27
CA ASP A 225 -10.91 -1.12 -0.18
C ASP A 225 -10.10 -2.24 -0.84
N VAL A 226 -10.52 -3.49 -0.71
CA VAL A 226 -9.93 -4.64 -1.41
C VAL A 226 -10.18 -4.52 -2.90
N GLN A 227 -11.40 -4.25 -3.32
CA GLN A 227 -11.77 -4.09 -4.73
C GLN A 227 -10.93 -3.02 -5.45
N LYS A 228 -10.67 -1.88 -4.81
CA LYS A 228 -9.81 -0.81 -5.35
C LYS A 228 -8.37 -1.28 -5.55
N ALA A 229 -7.82 -2.04 -4.62
CA ALA A 229 -6.47 -2.58 -4.75
C ALA A 229 -6.38 -3.63 -5.87
N LEU A 230 -7.39 -4.50 -5.98
CA LEU A 230 -7.46 -5.47 -7.07
C LEU A 230 -7.48 -4.78 -8.43
N SER A 231 -8.35 -3.79 -8.60
CA SER A 231 -8.43 -3.05 -9.87
C SER A 231 -7.12 -2.30 -10.19
N TRP A 232 -6.44 -1.77 -9.19
CA TRP A 232 -5.11 -1.17 -9.37
C TRP A 232 -4.09 -2.22 -9.81
N ALA A 233 -4.07 -3.39 -9.18
CA ALA A 233 -3.18 -4.50 -9.57
C ALA A 233 -3.42 -4.92 -11.02
N TYR A 234 -4.66 -5.15 -11.43
CA TYR A 234 -4.99 -5.50 -12.83
C TYR A 234 -4.57 -4.41 -13.81
N ARG A 235 -4.78 -3.12 -13.50
CA ARG A 235 -4.31 -2.02 -14.35
C ARG A 235 -2.78 -1.99 -14.48
N SER A 236 -2.06 -2.33 -13.43
CA SER A 236 -0.60 -2.39 -13.41
C SER A 236 -0.09 -3.61 -14.20
N LEU A 237 -0.70 -4.76 -14.02
CA LEU A 237 -0.38 -5.99 -14.76
C LEU A 237 -0.67 -5.85 -16.27
N ALA A 238 -1.76 -5.18 -16.66
CA ALA A 238 -2.08 -4.91 -18.05
C ALA A 238 -1.01 -4.07 -18.78
N GLN A 239 -0.22 -3.29 -18.06
CA GLN A 239 0.92 -2.58 -18.61
C GLN A 239 2.16 -3.47 -18.81
N ARG A 240 2.18 -4.64 -18.20
CA ARG A 240 3.26 -5.65 -18.32
C ARG A 240 2.93 -6.70 -19.35
N ASP A 241 1.76 -7.30 -19.22
CA ASP A 241 1.21 -8.28 -20.16
C ASP A 241 -0.29 -8.01 -20.35
N GLN A 242 -0.60 -7.25 -21.40
CA GLN A 242 -1.97 -6.90 -21.72
C GLN A 242 -2.78 -8.14 -22.14
N VAL A 243 -2.15 -9.09 -22.85
CA VAL A 243 -2.85 -10.29 -23.35
C VAL A 243 -3.31 -11.19 -22.22
N ALA A 244 -2.39 -11.58 -21.34
CA ALA A 244 -2.71 -12.42 -20.20
C ALA A 244 -3.72 -11.75 -19.25
N THR A 245 -3.53 -10.44 -18.98
CA THR A 245 -4.43 -9.69 -18.11
C THR A 245 -5.83 -9.53 -18.70
N THR A 246 -5.94 -9.28 -20.01
CA THR A 246 -7.24 -9.22 -20.70
C THR A 246 -7.96 -10.56 -20.64
N ALA A 247 -7.24 -11.67 -20.88
CA ALA A 247 -7.81 -13.01 -20.78
C ALA A 247 -8.33 -13.31 -19.37
N ALA A 248 -7.59 -12.95 -18.32
CA ALA A 248 -8.03 -13.09 -16.94
C ALA A 248 -9.30 -12.27 -16.65
N LEU A 249 -9.33 -10.99 -17.08
CA LEU A 249 -10.50 -10.13 -16.88
C LEU A 249 -11.72 -10.61 -17.68
N ARG A 250 -11.55 -11.26 -18.84
CA ARG A 250 -12.66 -11.90 -19.59
C ARG A 250 -13.27 -13.03 -18.79
N ARG A 251 -12.46 -13.94 -18.25
CA ARG A 251 -12.94 -15.03 -17.37
C ARG A 251 -13.72 -14.46 -16.17
N GLN A 252 -13.20 -13.42 -15.55
CA GLN A 252 -13.88 -12.79 -14.42
C GLN A 252 -15.19 -12.08 -14.83
N ALA A 253 -15.27 -11.52 -16.02
CA ALA A 253 -16.49 -10.93 -16.55
C ALA A 253 -17.54 -11.99 -16.89
N GLU A 254 -17.15 -13.15 -17.39
CA GLU A 254 -18.02 -14.29 -17.64
C GLU A 254 -18.66 -14.79 -16.34
N LEU A 255 -17.84 -15.06 -15.32
CA LEU A 255 -18.31 -15.47 -13.99
C LEU A 255 -19.24 -14.41 -13.37
N ALA A 256 -18.91 -13.13 -13.52
CA ALA A 256 -19.77 -12.05 -13.03
C ALA A 256 -21.13 -12.02 -13.73
N ALA A 257 -21.16 -12.29 -15.05
CA ALA A 257 -22.40 -12.33 -15.83
C ALA A 257 -23.27 -13.55 -15.48
N GLU A 258 -22.65 -14.72 -15.35
CA GLU A 258 -23.35 -15.98 -15.01
C GLU A 258 -23.97 -15.94 -13.60
N GLN A 259 -23.25 -15.34 -12.63
CA GLN A 259 -23.64 -15.31 -11.22
C GLN A 259 -24.40 -14.05 -10.81
N GLY A 260 -24.48 -13.03 -11.68
CA GLY A 260 -25.00 -11.72 -11.32
C GLY A 260 -24.14 -10.99 -10.28
N ASP A 261 -22.82 -11.30 -10.23
CA ASP A 261 -21.90 -10.82 -9.20
C ASP A 261 -21.46 -9.38 -9.45
N GLY A 262 -22.13 -8.47 -8.75
CA GLY A 262 -21.84 -7.03 -8.83
C GLY A 262 -20.49 -6.63 -8.24
N ASN A 263 -19.95 -7.35 -7.24
CA ASN A 263 -18.65 -7.07 -6.64
C ASN A 263 -17.53 -7.35 -7.66
N ARG A 264 -17.54 -8.54 -8.26
CA ARG A 264 -16.64 -8.95 -9.33
C ARG A 264 -16.72 -8.02 -10.54
N ALA A 265 -17.95 -7.73 -11.01
CA ALA A 265 -18.21 -6.84 -12.12
C ALA A 265 -17.67 -5.43 -11.89
N TRP A 266 -17.70 -4.94 -10.65
CA TRP A 266 -17.14 -3.65 -10.30
C TRP A 266 -15.62 -3.62 -10.50
N VAL A 267 -14.89 -4.61 -10.00
CA VAL A 267 -13.43 -4.72 -10.16
C VAL A 267 -13.04 -4.77 -11.64
N VAL A 268 -13.72 -5.60 -12.43
CA VAL A 268 -13.45 -5.67 -13.88
C VAL A 268 -13.65 -4.31 -14.52
N ARG A 269 -14.76 -3.60 -14.30
CA ARG A 269 -15.03 -2.28 -14.90
C ARG A 269 -13.97 -1.23 -14.52
N ASP A 270 -13.55 -1.21 -13.27
CA ASP A 270 -12.54 -0.25 -12.81
C ASP A 270 -11.13 -0.55 -13.37
N SER A 271 -10.91 -1.78 -13.84
CA SER A 271 -9.64 -2.22 -14.43
C SER A 271 -9.47 -1.87 -15.92
N LEU A 272 -10.54 -1.49 -16.63
CA LEU A 272 -10.56 -1.40 -18.09
C LEU A 272 -9.69 -0.29 -18.69
N SER A 273 -9.29 0.69 -17.92
CA SER A 273 -8.61 1.90 -18.43
C SER A 273 -7.22 1.64 -19.05
N LYS A 274 -6.67 0.45 -18.87
CA LYS A 274 -5.35 0.04 -19.41
C LYS A 274 -5.44 -1.06 -20.45
N LEU A 275 -6.64 -1.47 -20.83
CA LEU A 275 -6.89 -2.42 -21.91
C LEU A 275 -7.01 -1.73 -23.26
N ALA A 276 -6.92 -2.50 -24.33
CA ALA A 276 -7.24 -2.01 -25.65
C ALA A 276 -8.70 -1.53 -25.74
N PRO A 277 -9.01 -0.47 -26.50
CA PRO A 277 -10.38 0.09 -26.52
C PRO A 277 -11.47 -0.91 -26.89
N GLY A 278 -11.18 -1.85 -27.83
CA GLY A 278 -12.09 -2.91 -28.26
C GLY A 278 -12.42 -3.88 -27.12
N ASP A 279 -11.39 -4.36 -26.41
CA ASP A 279 -11.53 -5.28 -25.26
C ASP A 279 -12.32 -4.60 -24.12
N ALA A 280 -11.99 -3.34 -23.85
CA ALA A 280 -12.69 -2.57 -22.82
C ALA A 280 -14.17 -2.35 -23.16
N ALA A 281 -14.53 -2.15 -24.45
CA ALA A 281 -15.91 -2.01 -24.90
C ALA A 281 -16.68 -3.35 -24.80
N GLU A 282 -16.06 -4.46 -25.22
CA GLU A 282 -16.61 -5.81 -25.10
C GLU A 282 -16.98 -6.11 -23.63
N LEU A 283 -16.02 -5.91 -22.72
CA LEU A 283 -16.23 -6.20 -21.30
C LEU A 283 -17.27 -5.30 -20.63
N ARG A 284 -17.37 -4.02 -21.03
CA ARG A 284 -18.46 -3.15 -20.59
C ARG A 284 -19.83 -3.66 -21.02
N THR A 285 -19.94 -4.11 -22.27
CA THR A 285 -21.19 -4.65 -22.83
C THR A 285 -21.59 -5.93 -22.10
N ARG A 286 -20.64 -6.86 -21.88
CA ARG A 286 -20.87 -8.12 -21.16
C ARG A 286 -21.39 -7.92 -19.74
N LEU A 287 -20.89 -6.89 -19.06
CA LEU A 287 -21.28 -6.54 -17.69
C LEU A 287 -22.47 -5.57 -17.61
N ALA A 288 -23.11 -5.24 -18.73
CA ALA A 288 -24.25 -4.33 -18.74
C ALA A 288 -25.37 -4.85 -17.81
N GLY A 289 -25.94 -3.96 -16.99
CA GLY A 289 -27.00 -4.31 -16.04
C GLY A 289 -26.54 -4.95 -14.73
N ILE A 290 -25.33 -5.50 -14.63
CA ILE A 290 -24.81 -6.10 -13.39
C ILE A 290 -24.32 -4.98 -12.48
N ARG A 291 -24.94 -4.82 -11.32
CA ARG A 291 -24.65 -3.74 -10.37
C ARG A 291 -24.29 -4.31 -9.00
N LYS A 292 -23.35 -3.64 -8.33
CA LYS A 292 -23.06 -3.90 -6.92
C LYS A 292 -24.29 -3.61 -6.08
N ARG A 293 -24.64 -4.54 -5.18
CA ARG A 293 -25.73 -4.38 -4.21
C ARG A 293 -25.13 -4.10 -2.84
N SER A 294 -25.71 -3.13 -2.13
CA SER A 294 -25.30 -2.85 -0.76
C SER A 294 -25.55 -4.08 0.12
N GLY A 295 -24.59 -4.43 0.96
CA GLY A 295 -24.69 -5.59 1.86
C GLY A 295 -24.59 -6.96 1.17
N ALA A 296 -24.31 -7.02 -0.15
CA ALA A 296 -24.04 -8.30 -0.80
C ALA A 296 -22.79 -8.95 -0.20
N PRO A 297 -22.84 -10.25 0.12
CA PRO A 297 -21.70 -10.96 0.68
C PRO A 297 -20.56 -11.07 -0.33
N SER A 298 -19.36 -11.37 0.16
CA SER A 298 -18.24 -11.78 -0.68
C SER A 298 -18.54 -13.09 -1.41
N THR A 299 -18.23 -13.13 -2.70
CA THR A 299 -18.33 -14.31 -3.57
C THR A 299 -16.94 -14.81 -3.97
N SER A 300 -15.89 -14.25 -3.39
CA SER A 300 -14.52 -14.63 -3.70
C SER A 300 -14.23 -16.08 -3.28
N PRO A 301 -13.39 -16.81 -4.03
CA PRO A 301 -12.96 -18.17 -3.64
C PRO A 301 -12.40 -18.22 -2.22
N ALA A 302 -11.61 -17.22 -1.84
CA ALA A 302 -11.04 -17.12 -0.50
C ALA A 302 -12.12 -17.00 0.59
N ALA A 303 -13.11 -16.13 0.42
CA ALA A 303 -14.22 -16.01 1.37
C ALA A 303 -15.04 -17.30 1.47
N THR A 304 -15.30 -17.98 0.34
CA THR A 304 -15.98 -19.26 0.30
C THR A 304 -15.20 -20.34 1.05
N THR A 305 -13.88 -20.34 0.89
CA THR A 305 -13.00 -21.29 1.61
C THR A 305 -12.99 -20.97 3.11
N ALA A 306 -12.80 -19.70 3.49
CA ALA A 306 -12.80 -19.29 4.89
C ALA A 306 -14.12 -19.66 5.60
N ALA A 307 -15.26 -19.48 4.95
CA ALA A 307 -16.57 -19.82 5.51
C ALA A 307 -16.74 -21.33 5.83
N ARG A 308 -15.98 -22.21 5.17
CA ARG A 308 -16.01 -23.67 5.45
C ARG A 308 -15.33 -24.04 6.77
N PHE A 309 -14.41 -23.24 7.24
CA PHE A 309 -13.71 -23.50 8.51
C PHE A 309 -14.47 -22.96 9.72
N GLY A 310 -15.60 -22.29 9.49
CA GLY A 310 -16.37 -21.62 10.56
C GLY A 310 -15.63 -20.43 11.15
N GLU A 311 -16.25 -19.80 12.12
CA GLU A 311 -15.53 -18.92 13.03
C GLU A 311 -14.52 -19.80 13.77
N LEU A 312 -13.23 -19.50 13.62
CA LEU A 312 -12.23 -20.10 14.49
C LEU A 312 -12.71 -19.87 15.91
N PRO A 313 -12.77 -20.92 16.76
CA PRO A 313 -13.11 -20.70 18.16
C PRO A 313 -12.19 -19.62 18.67
N ASP A 314 -12.80 -18.61 19.28
CA ASP A 314 -12.06 -17.52 19.91
C ASP A 314 -10.93 -18.17 20.72
N PRO A 315 -9.64 -17.92 20.45
CA PRO A 315 -8.56 -18.43 21.25
C PRO A 315 -8.63 -17.94 22.70
N ALA A 316 -9.57 -17.09 23.02
CA ALA A 316 -9.91 -16.62 24.35
C ALA A 316 -10.72 -17.62 25.16
N GLY A 317 -10.13 -18.70 25.43
CA GLY A 317 -10.34 -19.33 26.72
C GLY A 317 -9.35 -18.81 27.75
N HIS A 318 -8.85 -17.60 27.63
CA HIS A 318 -8.17 -16.97 28.75
C HIS A 318 -9.24 -16.40 29.70
N PRO A 319 -9.51 -17.05 30.85
CA PRO A 319 -10.33 -16.41 31.86
C PRO A 319 -9.64 -15.10 32.21
N GLU A 320 -10.38 -14.00 32.14
CA GLU A 320 -9.90 -12.72 32.67
C GLU A 320 -9.40 -12.99 34.10
N PRO A 321 -8.17 -12.55 34.43
CA PRO A 321 -7.73 -12.67 35.81
C PRO A 321 -8.74 -11.91 36.70
N PRO A 322 -9.17 -12.46 37.84
CA PRO A 322 -10.10 -11.78 38.71
C PRO A 322 -9.53 -10.41 39.06
N LEU A 323 -10.31 -9.36 38.81
CA LEU A 323 -10.01 -8.00 39.28
C LEU A 323 -9.91 -8.06 40.81
N THR A 324 -8.69 -8.00 41.35
CA THR A 324 -8.40 -7.77 42.76
C THR A 324 -8.14 -6.30 43.02
#